data_87edc221dcc50576ef80d47d96737aa5
#
_entry.id   87edc221dcc50576ef80d47d96737aa5
#
_cell.length_a   1.000
_cell.length_b   1.000
_cell.length_c   1.000
_cell.angle_alpha   90.00
_cell.angle_beta   90.00
_cell.angle_gamma   90.00
#
_symmetry.space_group_name_H-M   'P 1'
#
loop_
_entity.id
_entity.type
_entity.pdbx_description
1 polymer ?
#
loop_
_entity_poly.entity_id
_entity_poly.type
_entity_poly.pdbx_seq_one_letter_code
_entity_poly.pdbx_strand_id
1 'polypeptide(L)'
;MADSTASAAPQPAHPADRPVYVIGAGPGGLAVAQALRARGLRAVVLERAGHVGDSWRRHYDRLRLHTTRRLSALPGLAMPRRFGRWVSRDDVVRYLEKYVEYHQLEIVTGVEVFRVERASDGGWLLHASGGRELTGSAVVVATGYNHTPRVPDWPGRAAYAGEFRHAAEYRDAAPYAGRDVLVVGVGNTGAEIAVDLVEGGASRVRLSVRTVPHIVRRSTAGWPAQYNGVLIRRLPARLVDRMARPLARISVPDLSARGLPRPDTGLLTRAAEGAVPVQDVGLIDAVRSGRVEVVAAVDGFEDGKVLLADGTRLAPDAVIAATGYLRGLEGLVGHLDVLDDRGRPVVRGGSAPAAAPGLYFTGFTNPISGMLRELSLDAGRIAKAVAKHEGTAVSRLPG
;
A
#
# COMPACT_ATOMS: atom_id res chain seq x y z
N MET A 1 48.68 -29.46 -34.48
CA MET A 1 48.62 -28.86 -33.13
C MET A 1 47.35 -28.05 -33.07
N ALA A 2 46.32 -28.60 -32.47
CA ALA A 2 45.02 -27.93 -32.28
C ALA A 2 45.00 -27.39 -30.85
N ASP A 3 44.98 -26.07 -30.74
CA ASP A 3 44.94 -25.36 -29.45
C ASP A 3 43.48 -25.38 -28.94
N SER A 4 43.26 -26.20 -27.90
CA SER A 4 41.97 -26.33 -27.23
C SER A 4 41.88 -25.27 -26.14
N THR A 5 41.33 -24.09 -26.49
CA THR A 5 40.89 -23.11 -25.48
C THR A 5 39.56 -23.58 -24.90
N ALA A 6 39.62 -24.42 -23.88
CA ALA A 6 38.46 -24.70 -23.05
C ALA A 6 38.02 -23.39 -22.35
N SER A 7 36.89 -22.85 -22.77
CA SER A 7 36.22 -21.75 -22.06
C SER A 7 35.85 -22.26 -20.66
N ALA A 8 36.53 -21.75 -19.65
CA ALA A 8 36.22 -22.03 -18.27
C ALA A 8 34.78 -21.52 -17.99
N ALA A 9 33.90 -22.40 -17.52
CA ALA A 9 32.60 -22.02 -17.02
C ALA A 9 32.77 -20.93 -15.93
N PRO A 10 31.94 -19.86 -15.92
CA PRO A 10 32.06 -18.80 -14.93
C PRO A 10 31.96 -19.44 -13.52
N GLN A 11 32.99 -19.21 -12.72
CA GLN A 11 32.96 -19.62 -11.32
C GLN A 11 31.76 -19.02 -10.62
N PRO A 12 31.02 -19.75 -9.77
CA PRO A 12 29.93 -19.20 -9.00
C PRO A 12 30.46 -18.03 -8.16
N ALA A 13 29.84 -16.84 -8.32
CA ALA A 13 30.25 -15.63 -7.58
C ALA A 13 30.23 -15.94 -6.08
N HIS A 14 31.29 -15.51 -5.37
CA HIS A 14 31.38 -15.68 -3.92
C HIS A 14 30.10 -15.14 -3.25
N PRO A 15 29.51 -15.80 -2.23
CA PRO A 15 28.28 -15.33 -1.59
C PRO A 15 28.28 -13.86 -1.19
N ALA A 16 29.44 -13.31 -0.82
CA ALA A 16 29.61 -11.89 -0.48
C ALA A 16 29.53 -10.92 -1.70
N ASP A 17 29.70 -11.42 -2.93
CA ASP A 17 29.62 -10.61 -4.15
C ASP A 17 28.21 -10.56 -4.75
N ARG A 18 27.25 -11.32 -4.16
CA ARG A 18 25.88 -11.38 -4.63
C ARG A 18 25.12 -10.12 -4.26
N PRO A 19 24.26 -9.62 -5.16
CA PRO A 19 23.45 -8.44 -4.84
C PRO A 19 22.40 -8.74 -3.77
N VAL A 20 21.96 -7.69 -3.09
CA VAL A 20 20.71 -7.67 -2.32
C VAL A 20 19.57 -7.44 -3.31
N TYR A 21 18.65 -8.38 -3.42
CA TYR A 21 17.46 -8.19 -4.26
C TYR A 21 16.36 -7.47 -3.50
N VAL A 22 15.80 -6.45 -4.14
CA VAL A 22 14.62 -5.71 -3.63
C VAL A 22 13.46 -5.98 -4.59
N ILE A 23 12.38 -6.61 -4.11
CA ILE A 23 11.23 -6.97 -4.93
C ILE A 23 10.19 -5.86 -4.87
N GLY A 24 10.02 -5.12 -5.97
CA GLY A 24 9.08 -4.01 -6.15
C GLY A 24 9.75 -2.65 -6.21
N ALA A 25 9.53 -1.90 -7.31
CA ALA A 25 10.03 -0.54 -7.55
C ALA A 25 9.03 0.55 -7.14
N GLY A 26 8.27 0.32 -6.08
CA GLY A 26 7.49 1.34 -5.40
C GLY A 26 8.35 2.18 -4.44
N PRO A 27 7.75 3.17 -3.73
CA PRO A 27 8.47 4.04 -2.80
C PRO A 27 9.30 3.29 -1.76
N GLY A 28 8.80 2.14 -1.27
CA GLY A 28 9.49 1.32 -0.27
C GLY A 28 10.76 0.68 -0.81
N GLY A 29 10.66 0.03 -1.97
CA GLY A 29 11.81 -0.61 -2.61
C GLY A 29 12.88 0.39 -3.02
N LEU A 30 12.49 1.52 -3.62
CA LEU A 30 13.42 2.57 -4.01
C LEU A 30 14.14 3.19 -2.81
N ALA A 31 13.43 3.43 -1.70
CA ALA A 31 14.04 3.94 -0.47
C ALA A 31 15.06 2.95 0.11
N VAL A 32 14.75 1.65 0.09
CA VAL A 32 15.65 0.59 0.56
C VAL A 32 16.87 0.47 -0.35
N ALA A 33 16.68 0.45 -1.67
CA ALA A 33 17.79 0.37 -2.63
C ALA A 33 18.77 1.54 -2.44
N GLN A 34 18.27 2.76 -2.27
CA GLN A 34 19.09 3.92 -1.96
C GLN A 34 19.84 3.77 -0.64
N ALA A 35 19.18 3.31 0.41
CA ALA A 35 19.79 3.17 1.74
C ALA A 35 20.85 2.07 1.77
N LEU A 36 20.70 0.98 0.99
CA LEU A 36 21.71 -0.06 0.77
C LEU A 36 22.92 0.51 0.01
N ARG A 37 22.67 1.18 -1.13
CA ARG A 37 23.72 1.83 -1.93
C ARG A 37 24.54 2.82 -1.12
N ALA A 38 23.89 3.63 -0.27
CA ALA A 38 24.56 4.57 0.61
C ALA A 38 25.50 3.91 1.65
N ARG A 39 25.42 2.57 1.81
CA ARG A 39 26.32 1.75 2.63
C ARG A 39 27.30 0.93 1.82
N GLY A 40 27.43 1.18 0.52
CA GLY A 40 28.30 0.44 -0.36
C GLY A 40 27.81 -0.95 -0.75
N LEU A 41 26.54 -1.30 -0.42
CA LEU A 41 25.95 -2.58 -0.78
C LEU A 41 25.31 -2.51 -2.17
N ARG A 42 25.58 -3.50 -3.01
CA ARG A 42 24.92 -3.61 -4.32
C ARG A 42 23.48 -4.06 -4.13
N ALA A 43 22.53 -3.24 -4.57
CA ALA A 43 21.11 -3.54 -4.54
C ALA A 43 20.53 -3.55 -5.96
N VAL A 44 19.82 -4.61 -6.32
CA VAL A 44 19.10 -4.72 -7.60
C VAL A 44 17.60 -4.78 -7.30
N VAL A 45 16.86 -3.83 -7.85
CA VAL A 45 15.39 -3.77 -7.70
C VAL A 45 14.75 -4.50 -8.86
N LEU A 46 13.89 -5.47 -8.54
CA LEU A 46 13.12 -6.24 -9.52
C LEU A 46 11.67 -5.73 -9.53
N GLU A 47 11.18 -5.31 -10.69
CA GLU A 47 9.83 -4.78 -10.86
C GLU A 47 9.10 -5.55 -11.95
N ARG A 48 7.89 -6.05 -11.64
CA ARG A 48 7.07 -6.81 -12.59
C ARG A 48 6.53 -5.96 -13.75
N ALA A 49 6.24 -4.70 -13.49
CA ALA A 49 5.77 -3.78 -14.51
C ALA A 49 6.92 -3.21 -15.35
N GLY A 50 6.61 -2.57 -16.47
CA GLY A 50 7.61 -1.90 -17.32
C GLY A 50 8.13 -0.58 -16.76
N HIS A 51 7.63 -0.13 -15.61
CA HIS A 51 7.91 1.20 -15.07
C HIS A 51 8.02 1.19 -13.55
N VAL A 52 8.85 2.08 -12.99
CA VAL A 52 8.87 2.35 -11.55
C VAL A 52 7.58 3.05 -11.10
N GLY A 53 7.15 2.76 -9.87
CA GLY A 53 5.96 3.38 -9.29
C GLY A 53 4.65 2.98 -9.97
N ASP A 54 4.58 1.82 -10.61
CA ASP A 54 3.45 1.36 -11.39
C ASP A 54 2.12 1.36 -10.61
N SER A 55 2.12 0.96 -9.34
CA SER A 55 0.93 1.03 -8.49
C SER A 55 0.37 2.46 -8.37
N TRP A 56 1.23 3.48 -8.34
CA TRP A 56 0.83 4.88 -8.34
C TRP A 56 0.23 5.31 -9.66
N ARG A 57 0.80 4.88 -10.79
CA ARG A 57 0.27 5.18 -12.14
C ARG A 57 -1.14 4.64 -12.34
N ARG A 58 -1.46 3.51 -11.70
CA ARG A 58 -2.77 2.85 -11.81
C ARG A 58 -3.84 3.41 -10.87
N HIS A 59 -3.50 4.28 -9.93
CA HIS A 59 -4.51 4.94 -9.09
C HIS A 59 -5.34 5.97 -9.88
N TYR A 60 -6.51 6.30 -9.34
CA TYR A 60 -7.43 7.30 -9.90
C TYR A 60 -6.82 8.70 -9.97
N ASP A 61 -7.29 9.52 -10.91
CA ASP A 61 -6.63 10.73 -11.34
C ASP A 61 -6.60 11.84 -10.27
N ARG A 62 -7.68 11.97 -9.50
CA ARG A 62 -7.73 12.97 -8.41
C ARG A 62 -6.90 12.65 -7.19
N LEU A 63 -6.30 11.46 -7.09
CA LEU A 63 -5.55 11.04 -5.90
C LEU A 63 -4.45 12.03 -5.54
N ARG A 64 -4.44 12.45 -4.28
CA ARG A 64 -3.39 13.23 -3.66
C ARG A 64 -2.94 12.59 -2.36
N LEU A 65 -1.67 12.74 -2.02
CA LEU A 65 -1.18 12.30 -0.73
C LEU A 65 -1.99 12.94 0.40
N HIS A 66 -2.45 12.14 1.34
CA HIS A 66 -3.04 12.63 2.60
C HIS A 66 -2.00 13.14 3.58
N THR A 67 -0.73 12.85 3.29
CA THR A 67 0.44 13.25 4.06
C THR A 67 1.13 14.42 3.39
N THR A 68 1.78 15.25 4.20
CA THR A 68 2.43 16.45 3.68
C THR A 68 3.65 16.08 2.83
N ARG A 69 3.89 16.83 1.76
CA ARG A 69 5.06 16.71 0.90
C ARG A 69 6.36 16.59 1.70
N ARG A 70 6.48 17.41 2.76
CA ARG A 70 7.70 17.50 3.58
C ARG A 70 8.01 16.21 4.32
N LEU A 71 6.99 15.49 4.80
CA LEU A 71 7.13 14.23 5.53
C LEU A 71 6.97 12.99 4.63
N SER A 72 6.77 13.19 3.33
CA SER A 72 6.59 12.11 2.35
C SER A 72 7.79 11.94 1.43
N ALA A 73 8.82 12.75 1.57
CA ALA A 73 10.06 12.60 0.82
C ALA A 73 10.81 11.33 1.25
N LEU A 74 11.41 10.65 0.27
CA LEU A 74 12.30 9.51 0.49
C LEU A 74 13.71 9.98 0.88
N PRO A 75 14.56 9.11 1.44
CA PRO A 75 15.91 9.48 1.88
C PRO A 75 16.76 10.07 0.75
N GLY A 76 17.49 11.14 1.03
CA GLY A 76 18.45 11.72 0.11
C GLY A 76 17.91 12.66 -0.97
N LEU A 77 16.57 12.72 -1.19
CA LEU A 77 15.99 13.64 -2.18
C LEU A 77 14.66 14.22 -1.68
N ALA A 78 14.60 15.54 -1.52
CA ALA A 78 13.37 16.23 -1.15
C ALA A 78 12.40 16.32 -2.34
N MET A 79 11.09 16.24 -2.08
CA MET A 79 10.09 16.51 -3.11
C MET A 79 10.07 18.01 -3.46
N PRO A 80 10.00 18.39 -4.75
CA PRO A 80 9.99 19.79 -5.20
C PRO A 80 8.86 20.63 -4.58
N ARG A 81 9.15 21.88 -4.22
CA ARG A 81 8.14 22.79 -3.62
C ARG A 81 6.92 23.02 -4.52
N ARG A 82 7.11 23.01 -5.86
CA ARG A 82 6.04 23.18 -6.86
C ARG A 82 4.97 22.10 -6.82
N PHE A 83 5.20 20.93 -6.18
CA PHE A 83 4.21 19.89 -6.01
C PHE A 83 3.14 20.24 -4.94
N GLY A 84 3.28 21.38 -4.29
CA GLY A 84 2.35 21.82 -3.27
C GLY A 84 2.47 21.06 -1.95
N ARG A 85 1.49 21.26 -1.05
CA ARG A 85 1.45 20.58 0.26
C ARG A 85 1.01 19.12 0.12
N TRP A 86 0.00 18.87 -0.69
CA TRP A 86 -0.64 17.60 -0.94
C TRP A 86 -0.29 17.15 -2.36
N VAL A 87 0.72 16.31 -2.45
CA VAL A 87 1.30 15.93 -3.74
C VAL A 87 0.33 15.09 -4.54
N SER A 88 0.14 15.41 -5.82
CA SER A 88 -0.71 14.66 -6.73
C SER A 88 -0.09 13.29 -7.07
N ARG A 89 -0.93 12.34 -7.49
CA ARG A 89 -0.50 11.05 -8.01
C ARG A 89 0.61 11.18 -9.06
N ASP A 90 0.42 12.04 -10.05
CA ASP A 90 1.36 12.23 -11.14
C ASP A 90 2.69 12.81 -10.66
N ASP A 91 2.64 13.74 -9.69
CA ASP A 91 3.86 14.29 -9.09
C ASP A 91 4.58 13.27 -8.22
N VAL A 92 3.87 12.32 -7.59
CA VAL A 92 4.51 11.18 -6.92
C VAL A 92 5.24 10.32 -7.95
N VAL A 93 4.62 9.99 -9.08
CA VAL A 93 5.25 9.21 -10.16
C VAL A 93 6.51 9.91 -10.67
N ARG A 94 6.42 11.21 -11.04
CA ARG A 94 7.56 12.02 -11.48
C ARG A 94 8.69 12.05 -10.43
N TYR A 95 8.32 12.11 -9.15
CA TYR A 95 9.28 12.09 -8.06
C TYR A 95 10.00 10.74 -7.97
N LEU A 96 9.30 9.62 -8.11
CA LEU A 96 9.91 8.29 -8.08
C LEU A 96 10.87 8.06 -9.27
N GLU A 97 10.48 8.46 -10.47
CA GLU A 97 11.35 8.43 -11.64
C GLU A 97 12.63 9.26 -11.41
N LYS A 98 12.46 10.50 -10.97
CA LYS A 98 13.59 11.37 -10.65
C LYS A 98 14.46 10.84 -9.52
N TYR A 99 13.87 10.13 -8.56
CA TYR A 99 14.59 9.51 -7.46
C TYR A 99 15.54 8.40 -7.96
N VAL A 100 15.07 7.56 -8.90
CA VAL A 100 15.90 6.51 -9.53
C VAL A 100 17.08 7.12 -10.27
N GLU A 101 16.83 8.14 -11.11
CA GLU A 101 17.88 8.84 -11.85
C GLU A 101 18.90 9.49 -10.92
N TYR A 102 18.43 10.26 -9.94
CA TYR A 102 19.28 11.01 -9.02
C TYR A 102 20.22 10.10 -8.22
N HIS A 103 19.69 8.97 -7.75
CA HIS A 103 20.47 8.01 -6.98
C HIS A 103 21.11 6.92 -7.84
N GLN A 104 20.92 6.93 -9.17
CA GLN A 104 21.44 5.92 -10.09
C GLN A 104 21.16 4.49 -9.62
N LEU A 105 19.90 4.20 -9.27
CA LEU A 105 19.49 2.89 -8.75
C LEU A 105 19.46 1.87 -9.88
N GLU A 106 19.93 0.65 -9.59
CA GLU A 106 19.88 -0.49 -10.52
C GLU A 106 18.47 -1.10 -10.47
N ILE A 107 17.67 -0.89 -11.53
CA ILE A 107 16.29 -1.36 -11.64
C ILE A 107 16.17 -2.28 -12.85
N VAL A 108 15.59 -3.45 -12.65
CA VAL A 108 15.22 -4.39 -13.72
C VAL A 108 13.70 -4.48 -13.77
N THR A 109 13.11 -3.94 -14.84
CA THR A 109 11.67 -3.95 -15.09
C THR A 109 11.23 -5.17 -15.91
N GLY A 110 9.93 -5.51 -15.91
CA GLY A 110 9.40 -6.69 -16.61
C GLY A 110 9.81 -8.02 -15.98
N VAL A 111 10.20 -8.01 -14.71
CA VAL A 111 10.61 -9.21 -13.96
C VAL A 111 9.70 -9.41 -12.76
N GLU A 112 8.80 -10.38 -12.86
CA GLU A 112 7.94 -10.78 -11.76
C GLU A 112 8.62 -11.92 -10.98
N VAL A 113 8.91 -11.68 -9.70
CA VAL A 113 9.36 -12.71 -8.77
C VAL A 113 8.11 -13.34 -8.14
N PHE A 114 7.94 -14.64 -8.28
CA PHE A 114 6.77 -15.34 -7.77
C PHE A 114 7.10 -16.30 -6.62
N ARG A 115 8.39 -16.61 -6.38
CA ARG A 115 8.82 -17.45 -5.28
C ARG A 115 10.23 -17.09 -4.82
N VAL A 116 10.44 -17.10 -3.51
CA VAL A 116 11.74 -16.86 -2.86
C VAL A 116 12.07 -18.05 -1.97
N GLU A 117 13.23 -18.67 -2.14
CA GLU A 117 13.66 -19.86 -1.42
C GLU A 117 15.04 -19.67 -0.81
N ARG A 118 15.38 -20.53 0.15
CA ARG A 118 16.75 -20.66 0.64
C ARG A 118 17.61 -21.34 -0.40
N ALA A 119 18.73 -20.75 -0.75
CA ALA A 119 19.76 -21.43 -1.53
C ALA A 119 20.57 -22.40 -0.64
N SER A 120 21.08 -23.47 -1.23
CA SER A 120 21.86 -24.50 -0.53
C SER A 120 23.14 -23.97 0.11
N ASP A 121 23.66 -22.87 -0.38
CA ASP A 121 24.87 -22.19 0.08
C ASP A 121 24.62 -21.10 1.15
N GLY A 122 23.40 -21.03 1.69
CA GLY A 122 23.00 -20.10 2.74
C GLY A 122 22.51 -18.75 2.26
N GLY A 123 22.53 -18.47 0.94
CA GLY A 123 21.93 -17.29 0.32
C GLY A 123 20.44 -17.47 0.02
N TRP A 124 19.96 -16.71 -0.96
CA TRP A 124 18.57 -16.69 -1.42
C TRP A 124 18.50 -17.02 -2.92
N LEU A 125 17.52 -17.81 -3.29
CA LEU A 125 17.16 -18.13 -4.67
C LEU A 125 15.78 -17.52 -4.97
N LEU A 126 15.70 -16.71 -6.02
CA LEU A 126 14.46 -16.07 -6.49
C LEU A 126 14.08 -16.69 -7.82
N HIS A 127 12.85 -17.24 -7.89
CA HIS A 127 12.25 -17.69 -9.13
C HIS A 127 11.43 -16.56 -9.74
N ALA A 128 11.75 -16.22 -10.99
CA ALA A 128 11.14 -15.08 -11.67
C ALA A 128 10.63 -15.46 -13.06
N SER A 129 9.82 -14.56 -13.62
CA SER A 129 9.24 -14.72 -14.96
C SER A 129 10.30 -14.99 -16.02
N GLY A 130 9.94 -15.78 -17.05
CA GLY A 130 10.84 -16.20 -18.12
C GLY A 130 11.83 -17.30 -17.69
N GLY A 131 11.51 -18.08 -16.66
CA GLY A 131 12.35 -19.18 -16.16
C GLY A 131 13.65 -18.71 -15.51
N ARG A 132 13.71 -17.47 -15.05
CA ARG A 132 14.92 -16.90 -14.43
C ARG A 132 15.08 -17.39 -12.99
N GLU A 133 16.28 -17.80 -12.65
CA GLU A 133 16.73 -18.08 -11.30
C GLU A 133 17.82 -17.08 -10.91
N LEU A 134 17.59 -16.33 -9.84
CA LEU A 134 18.49 -15.27 -9.40
C LEU A 134 18.96 -15.55 -7.98
N THR A 135 20.29 -15.54 -7.77
CA THR A 135 20.86 -15.77 -6.44
C THR A 135 21.32 -14.47 -5.79
N GLY A 136 20.90 -14.25 -4.54
CA GLY A 136 21.21 -13.06 -3.77
C GLY A 136 21.75 -13.34 -2.37
N SER A 137 22.44 -12.37 -1.76
CA SER A 137 22.92 -12.44 -0.37
C SER A 137 21.79 -12.20 0.62
N ALA A 138 20.84 -11.31 0.28
CA ALA A 138 19.66 -11.00 1.06
C ALA A 138 18.49 -10.59 0.15
N VAL A 139 17.27 -10.64 0.67
CA VAL A 139 16.06 -10.25 -0.06
C VAL A 139 15.24 -9.27 0.76
N VAL A 140 14.75 -8.23 0.10
CA VAL A 140 13.79 -7.27 0.68
C VAL A 140 12.50 -7.32 -0.12
N VAL A 141 11.42 -7.75 0.52
CA VAL A 141 10.08 -7.76 -0.07
C VAL A 141 9.44 -6.39 0.13
N ALA A 142 9.21 -5.67 -0.98
CA ALA A 142 8.62 -4.33 -1.03
C ALA A 142 7.48 -4.23 -2.06
N THR A 143 6.74 -5.34 -2.25
CA THR A 143 5.68 -5.49 -3.28
C THR A 143 4.44 -4.65 -3.02
N GLY A 144 4.34 -4.04 -1.85
CA GLY A 144 3.30 -3.06 -1.50
C GLY A 144 2.08 -3.66 -0.84
N TYR A 145 1.33 -2.78 -0.16
CA TYR A 145 0.15 -3.13 0.62
C TYR A 145 -1.07 -3.45 -0.25
N ASN A 146 -1.22 -2.77 -1.39
CA ASN A 146 -2.34 -2.89 -2.32
C ASN A 146 -1.93 -3.74 -3.53
N HIS A 147 -1.74 -5.05 -3.33
CA HIS A 147 -1.24 -5.93 -4.38
C HIS A 147 -2.36 -6.51 -5.24
N THR A 148 -3.29 -7.24 -4.63
CA THR A 148 -4.36 -7.96 -5.34
C THR A 148 -5.72 -7.39 -4.93
N PRO A 149 -6.54 -6.90 -5.86
CA PRO A 149 -7.91 -6.47 -5.57
C PRO A 149 -8.69 -7.57 -4.85
N ARG A 150 -9.38 -7.19 -3.76
CA ARG A 150 -10.22 -8.10 -2.99
C ARG A 150 -11.68 -7.80 -3.27
N VAL A 151 -12.35 -8.70 -3.96
CA VAL A 151 -13.81 -8.68 -4.12
C VAL A 151 -14.38 -9.78 -3.23
N PRO A 152 -15.30 -9.47 -2.29
CA PRO A 152 -16.00 -10.50 -1.52
C PRO A 152 -16.79 -11.42 -2.45
N ASP A 153 -16.94 -12.66 -2.03
CA ASP A 153 -17.77 -13.64 -2.73
C ASP A 153 -19.24 -13.42 -2.35
N TRP A 154 -19.86 -12.44 -3.03
CA TRP A 154 -21.28 -12.16 -2.84
C TRP A 154 -22.14 -13.14 -3.64
N PRO A 155 -23.14 -13.79 -3.00
CA PRO A 155 -24.09 -14.64 -3.69
C PRO A 155 -24.78 -13.89 -4.84
N GLY A 156 -24.95 -14.54 -5.98
CA GLY A 156 -25.67 -13.99 -7.13
C GLY A 156 -24.96 -12.91 -7.93
N ARG A 157 -23.74 -12.49 -7.58
CA ARG A 157 -23.02 -11.42 -8.27
C ARG A 157 -22.86 -11.65 -9.78
N ALA A 158 -22.66 -12.89 -10.20
CA ALA A 158 -22.48 -13.21 -11.64
C ALA A 158 -23.73 -12.91 -12.49
N ALA A 159 -24.92 -12.85 -11.88
CA ALA A 159 -26.18 -12.52 -12.56
C ALA A 159 -26.50 -11.01 -12.53
N TYR A 160 -25.65 -10.17 -11.94
CA TYR A 160 -25.86 -8.74 -11.93
C TYR A 160 -25.71 -8.15 -13.35
N ALA A 161 -26.74 -7.49 -13.84
CA ALA A 161 -26.80 -6.96 -15.20
C ALA A 161 -26.09 -5.60 -15.38
N GLY A 162 -25.88 -4.86 -14.27
CA GLY A 162 -25.18 -3.58 -14.28
C GLY A 162 -23.67 -3.74 -14.37
N GLU A 163 -22.98 -2.62 -14.51
CA GLU A 163 -21.52 -2.60 -14.50
C GLU A 163 -20.98 -2.89 -13.11
N PHE A 164 -20.06 -3.85 -13.00
CA PHE A 164 -19.35 -4.15 -11.76
C PHE A 164 -17.85 -4.02 -11.96
N ARG A 165 -17.21 -3.14 -11.15
CA ARG A 165 -15.75 -2.94 -11.17
C ARG A 165 -15.17 -2.91 -9.77
N HIS A 166 -13.92 -3.34 -9.63
CA HIS A 166 -13.15 -3.02 -8.44
C HIS A 166 -12.57 -1.61 -8.55
N ALA A 167 -12.41 -0.92 -7.41
CA ALA A 167 -11.83 0.43 -7.36
C ALA A 167 -10.40 0.55 -7.95
N ALA A 168 -9.69 -0.56 -8.15
CA ALA A 168 -8.42 -0.62 -8.86
C ALA A 168 -8.55 -0.25 -10.35
N GLU A 169 -9.74 -0.40 -10.92
CA GLU A 169 -10.04 -0.11 -12.33
C GLU A 169 -10.64 1.29 -12.52
N TYR A 170 -11.03 1.95 -11.42
CA TYR A 170 -11.57 3.30 -11.46
C TYR A 170 -10.47 4.32 -11.75
N ARG A 171 -10.74 5.24 -12.69
CA ARG A 171 -9.82 6.30 -13.08
C ARG A 171 -10.35 7.68 -12.75
N ASP A 172 -11.54 7.98 -13.20
CA ASP A 172 -12.23 9.27 -13.04
C ASP A 172 -13.74 9.09 -13.12
N ALA A 173 -14.47 10.15 -12.83
CA ALA A 173 -15.92 10.15 -12.79
C ALA A 173 -16.61 10.29 -14.17
N ALA A 174 -15.88 10.64 -15.23
CA ALA A 174 -16.50 10.96 -16.52
C ALA A 174 -17.39 9.85 -17.08
N PRO A 175 -17.01 8.54 -17.01
CA PRO A 175 -17.88 7.45 -17.49
C PRO A 175 -19.19 7.28 -16.71
N TYR A 176 -19.29 7.93 -15.54
CA TYR A 176 -20.41 7.77 -14.59
C TYR A 176 -21.32 9.00 -14.54
N ALA A 177 -21.07 10.03 -15.36
CA ALA A 177 -21.94 11.20 -15.45
C ALA A 177 -23.38 10.78 -15.83
N GLY A 178 -24.37 11.31 -15.07
CA GLY A 178 -25.78 10.97 -15.24
C GLY A 178 -26.21 9.59 -14.74
N ARG A 179 -25.29 8.76 -14.26
CA ARG A 179 -25.57 7.39 -13.81
C ARG A 179 -25.84 7.31 -12.30
N ASP A 180 -26.57 6.26 -11.91
CA ASP A 180 -26.77 5.85 -10.51
C ASP A 180 -25.65 4.88 -10.10
N VAL A 181 -24.80 5.27 -9.16
CA VAL A 181 -23.60 4.51 -8.78
C VAL A 181 -23.61 4.12 -7.32
N LEU A 182 -23.36 2.83 -7.04
CA LEU A 182 -23.13 2.31 -5.70
C LEU A 182 -21.63 2.09 -5.48
N VAL A 183 -21.04 2.82 -4.54
CA VAL A 183 -19.68 2.58 -4.05
C VAL A 183 -19.74 1.69 -2.82
N VAL A 184 -19.05 0.54 -2.84
CA VAL A 184 -19.07 -0.44 -1.73
C VAL A 184 -17.79 -0.35 -0.91
N GLY A 185 -17.92 0.12 0.33
CA GLY A 185 -16.81 0.28 1.27
C GLY A 185 -16.38 1.74 1.48
N VAL A 186 -16.21 2.11 2.75
CA VAL A 186 -15.91 3.48 3.21
C VAL A 186 -14.48 3.61 3.73
N GLY A 187 -13.52 3.03 3.01
CA GLY A 187 -12.10 3.37 3.18
C GLY A 187 -11.77 4.70 2.49
N ASN A 188 -10.49 5.14 2.54
CA ASN A 188 -10.07 6.36 1.83
C ASN A 188 -10.46 6.34 0.35
N THR A 189 -10.22 5.21 -0.33
CA THR A 189 -10.55 5.04 -1.75
C THR A 189 -12.05 5.21 -2.02
N GLY A 190 -12.91 4.51 -1.27
CA GLY A 190 -14.36 4.61 -1.49
C GLY A 190 -14.91 5.99 -1.16
N ALA A 191 -14.40 6.63 -0.11
CA ALA A 191 -14.77 8.00 0.25
C ALA A 191 -14.39 9.01 -0.84
N GLU A 192 -13.19 8.91 -1.40
CA GLU A 192 -12.73 9.80 -2.47
C GLU A 192 -13.46 9.55 -3.79
N ILE A 193 -13.70 8.29 -4.16
CA ILE A 193 -14.47 7.94 -5.36
C ILE A 193 -15.91 8.45 -5.24
N ALA A 194 -16.56 8.31 -4.07
CA ALA A 194 -17.91 8.83 -3.88
C ALA A 194 -17.99 10.34 -4.06
N VAL A 195 -16.99 11.08 -3.57
CA VAL A 195 -16.91 12.54 -3.76
C VAL A 195 -16.63 12.87 -5.22
N ASP A 196 -15.72 12.14 -5.88
CA ASP A 196 -15.38 12.31 -7.30
C ASP A 196 -16.62 12.14 -8.20
N LEU A 197 -17.39 11.08 -7.97
CA LEU A 197 -18.64 10.82 -8.69
C LEU A 197 -19.67 11.94 -8.54
N VAL A 198 -19.83 12.47 -7.32
CA VAL A 198 -20.72 13.62 -7.07
C VAL A 198 -20.25 14.85 -7.84
N GLU A 199 -18.96 15.15 -7.79
CA GLU A 199 -18.38 16.30 -8.50
C GLU A 199 -18.38 16.12 -10.02
N GLY A 200 -18.26 14.87 -10.50
CA GLY A 200 -18.31 14.48 -11.91
C GLY A 200 -19.72 14.34 -12.50
N GLY A 201 -20.76 14.65 -11.72
CA GLY A 201 -22.13 14.72 -12.23
C GLY A 201 -22.87 13.37 -12.32
N ALA A 202 -22.51 12.37 -11.52
CA ALA A 202 -23.34 11.18 -11.35
C ALA A 202 -24.75 11.60 -10.85
N SER A 203 -25.82 11.00 -11.39
CA SER A 203 -27.20 11.35 -11.03
C SER A 203 -27.54 10.98 -9.58
N ARG A 204 -26.94 9.91 -9.08
CA ARG A 204 -27.07 9.42 -7.70
C ARG A 204 -25.81 8.72 -7.28
N VAL A 205 -25.32 9.00 -6.07
CA VAL A 205 -24.18 8.32 -5.47
C VAL A 205 -24.58 7.73 -4.13
N ARG A 206 -24.46 6.40 -4.01
CA ARG A 206 -24.67 5.67 -2.78
C ARG A 206 -23.37 5.12 -2.25
N LEU A 207 -23.18 5.15 -0.95
CA LEU A 207 -22.00 4.60 -0.27
C LEU A 207 -22.44 3.51 0.70
N SER A 208 -22.13 2.25 0.37
CA SER A 208 -22.44 1.10 1.23
C SER A 208 -21.41 0.98 2.35
N VAL A 209 -21.89 0.97 3.59
CA VAL A 209 -21.04 0.98 4.79
C VAL A 209 -21.33 -0.26 5.65
N ARG A 210 -20.35 -1.16 5.77
CA ARG A 210 -20.39 -2.34 6.64
C ARG A 210 -19.96 -2.02 8.08
N THR A 211 -18.87 -1.26 8.20
CA THR A 211 -18.31 -0.86 9.49
C THR A 211 -18.04 0.63 9.45
N VAL A 212 -18.55 1.33 10.43
CA VAL A 212 -18.42 2.79 10.52
C VAL A 212 -16.95 3.17 10.69
N PRO A 213 -16.39 4.04 9.83
CA PRO A 213 -15.00 4.44 9.91
C PRO A 213 -14.78 5.58 10.89
N HIS A 214 -13.57 5.68 11.42
CA HIS A 214 -13.11 6.97 11.95
C HIS A 214 -12.83 7.92 10.79
N ILE A 215 -13.41 9.11 10.82
CA ILE A 215 -13.15 10.17 9.85
C ILE A 215 -12.29 11.23 10.51
N VAL A 216 -11.23 11.65 9.83
CA VAL A 216 -10.30 12.68 10.29
C VAL A 216 -10.15 13.73 9.20
N ARG A 217 -10.30 15.00 9.54
CA ARG A 217 -9.99 16.08 8.59
C ARG A 217 -8.50 16.04 8.24
N ARG A 218 -8.17 16.08 6.94
CA ARG A 218 -6.78 16.09 6.46
C ARG A 218 -5.96 17.25 7.06
N SER A 219 -6.60 18.38 7.33
CA SER A 219 -6.04 19.50 8.09
C SER A 219 -7.12 20.25 8.86
N THR A 220 -6.76 20.84 10.00
CA THR A 220 -7.63 21.70 10.81
C THR A 220 -6.91 23.02 11.02
N ALA A 221 -7.53 24.14 10.64
CA ALA A 221 -6.93 25.49 10.71
C ALA A 221 -5.51 25.54 10.11
N GLY A 222 -5.28 24.87 8.98
CA GLY A 222 -3.99 24.79 8.32
C GLY A 222 -2.99 23.79 8.92
N TRP A 223 -3.29 23.17 10.08
CA TRP A 223 -2.44 22.16 10.71
C TRP A 223 -2.77 20.76 10.19
N PRO A 224 -1.82 20.06 9.53
CA PRO A 224 -2.04 18.70 9.00
C PRO A 224 -2.23 17.66 10.09
N ALA A 225 -3.20 16.76 9.93
CA ALA A 225 -3.45 15.65 10.85
C ALA A 225 -2.24 14.70 11.01
N GLN A 226 -1.41 14.58 9.99
CA GLN A 226 -0.19 13.78 10.02
C GLN A 226 0.78 14.20 11.14
N TYR A 227 0.91 15.49 11.44
CA TYR A 227 1.79 15.95 12.54
C TYR A 227 1.33 15.41 13.89
N ASN A 228 0.01 15.41 14.13
CA ASN A 228 -0.56 14.80 15.32
C ASN A 228 -0.24 13.30 15.35
N GLY A 229 -0.43 12.57 14.23
CA GLY A 229 -0.07 11.16 14.12
C GLY A 229 1.40 10.87 14.44
N VAL A 230 2.32 11.76 14.03
CA VAL A 230 3.76 11.64 14.36
C VAL A 230 4.02 11.83 15.85
N LEU A 231 3.37 12.81 16.48
CA LEU A 231 3.55 13.13 17.91
C LEU A 231 3.02 12.02 18.81
N ILE A 232 1.80 11.51 18.51
CA ILE A 232 1.08 10.59 19.40
C ILE A 232 1.41 9.09 19.16
N ARG A 233 2.13 8.74 18.08
CA ARG A 233 2.36 7.34 17.66
C ARG A 233 3.00 6.42 18.71
N ARG A 234 3.71 6.98 19.70
CA ARG A 234 4.39 6.23 20.77
C ARG A 234 3.65 6.27 22.10
N LEU A 235 2.55 7.01 22.16
CA LEU A 235 1.75 7.11 23.38
C LEU A 235 0.77 5.93 23.48
N PRO A 236 0.33 5.54 24.68
CA PRO A 236 -0.67 4.50 24.87
C PRO A 236 -1.99 4.88 24.17
N ALA A 237 -2.45 4.02 23.26
CA ALA A 237 -3.62 4.29 22.40
C ALA A 237 -4.86 4.70 23.22
N ARG A 238 -5.19 3.95 24.28
CA ARG A 238 -6.37 4.20 25.12
C ARG A 238 -6.35 5.58 25.80
N LEU A 239 -5.17 6.05 26.21
CA LEU A 239 -5.01 7.37 26.83
C LEU A 239 -5.27 8.48 25.80
N VAL A 240 -4.66 8.37 24.63
CA VAL A 240 -4.82 9.34 23.56
C VAL A 240 -6.28 9.36 23.05
N ASP A 241 -6.90 8.20 22.87
CA ASP A 241 -8.29 8.10 22.44
C ASP A 241 -9.23 8.79 23.44
N ARG A 242 -8.99 8.61 24.74
CA ARG A 242 -9.79 9.29 25.79
C ARG A 242 -9.63 10.82 25.73
N MET A 243 -8.41 11.32 25.57
CA MET A 243 -8.12 12.74 25.48
C MET A 243 -8.61 13.39 24.18
N ALA A 244 -8.58 12.65 23.06
CA ALA A 244 -8.96 13.14 21.76
C ALA A 244 -10.49 13.17 21.51
N ARG A 245 -11.29 12.43 22.30
CA ARG A 245 -12.76 12.34 22.12
C ARG A 245 -13.47 13.69 22.00
N PRO A 246 -13.27 14.68 22.87
CA PRO A 246 -13.96 15.96 22.76
C PRO A 246 -13.56 16.72 21.50
N LEU A 247 -12.27 16.70 21.15
CA LEU A 247 -11.78 17.36 19.93
C LEU A 247 -12.33 16.69 18.65
N ALA A 248 -12.42 15.37 18.64
CA ALA A 248 -12.99 14.62 17.51
C ALA A 248 -14.48 14.97 17.31
N ARG A 249 -15.26 15.17 18.40
CA ARG A 249 -16.67 15.58 18.34
C ARG A 249 -16.86 16.98 17.75
N ILE A 250 -15.93 17.89 17.98
CA ILE A 250 -15.96 19.26 17.42
C ILE A 250 -15.47 19.24 15.95
N SER A 251 -14.47 18.44 15.64
CA SER A 251 -13.85 18.41 14.31
C SER A 251 -14.72 17.76 13.22
N VAL A 252 -15.50 16.74 13.59
CA VAL A 252 -16.39 16.00 12.68
C VAL A 252 -17.83 16.14 13.19
N PRO A 253 -18.75 16.69 12.39
CA PRO A 253 -20.16 16.82 12.78
C PRO A 253 -20.79 15.44 12.98
N ASP A 254 -21.92 15.39 13.68
CA ASP A 254 -22.71 14.18 13.79
C ASP A 254 -23.44 13.91 12.48
N LEU A 255 -23.17 12.75 11.90
CA LEU A 255 -23.79 12.29 10.66
C LEU A 255 -24.75 11.10 10.90
N SER A 256 -25.11 10.82 12.16
CA SER A 256 -25.99 9.69 12.52
C SER A 256 -27.33 9.75 11.80
N ALA A 257 -27.93 10.96 11.69
CA ALA A 257 -29.18 11.18 10.95
C ALA A 257 -29.05 10.93 9.43
N ARG A 258 -27.83 10.76 8.92
CA ARG A 258 -27.50 10.47 7.52
C ARG A 258 -26.96 9.07 7.32
N GLY A 259 -27.13 8.16 8.31
CA GLY A 259 -26.67 6.77 8.23
C GLY A 259 -25.18 6.54 8.54
N LEU A 260 -24.45 7.57 8.97
CA LEU A 260 -23.02 7.46 9.30
C LEU A 260 -22.78 7.89 10.76
N PRO A 261 -23.12 7.05 11.75
CA PRO A 261 -22.90 7.36 13.17
C PRO A 261 -21.40 7.42 13.50
N ARG A 262 -21.06 7.92 14.68
CA ARG A 262 -19.70 7.89 15.18
C ARG A 262 -19.32 6.51 15.64
N PRO A 263 -18.06 6.03 15.39
CA PRO A 263 -17.57 4.77 15.95
C PRO A 263 -17.54 4.80 17.47
N ASP A 264 -17.88 3.66 18.10
CA ASP A 264 -17.84 3.50 19.57
C ASP A 264 -16.42 3.32 20.12
N THR A 265 -15.52 2.83 19.28
CA THR A 265 -14.10 2.57 19.61
C THR A 265 -13.23 3.80 19.40
N GLY A 266 -12.04 3.83 20.05
CA GLY A 266 -11.07 4.89 19.82
C GLY A 266 -10.32 4.75 18.49
N LEU A 267 -9.92 5.87 17.91
CA LEU A 267 -9.20 5.92 16.63
C LEU A 267 -7.86 5.16 16.67
N LEU A 268 -7.04 5.40 17.72
CA LEU A 268 -5.74 4.74 17.84
C LEU A 268 -5.87 3.26 18.18
N THR A 269 -6.87 2.89 18.96
CA THR A 269 -7.20 1.49 19.26
C THR A 269 -7.52 0.76 17.96
N ARG A 270 -8.38 1.32 17.11
CA ARG A 270 -8.71 0.74 15.80
C ARG A 270 -7.52 0.74 14.83
N ALA A 271 -6.67 1.78 14.87
CA ALA A 271 -5.46 1.83 14.05
C ALA A 271 -4.44 0.76 14.46
N ALA A 272 -4.34 0.43 15.75
CA ALA A 272 -3.50 -0.67 16.24
C ALA A 272 -4.00 -2.06 15.74
N GLU A 273 -5.31 -2.22 15.52
CA GLU A 273 -5.92 -3.40 14.90
C GLU A 273 -5.74 -3.44 13.36
N GLY A 274 -5.15 -2.39 12.77
CA GLY A 274 -4.88 -2.27 11.34
C GLY A 274 -5.95 -1.51 10.54
N ALA A 275 -6.97 -0.92 11.21
CA ALA A 275 -7.92 -0.05 10.53
C ALA A 275 -7.27 1.30 10.16
N VAL A 276 -7.64 1.82 8.99
CA VAL A 276 -7.15 3.13 8.51
C VAL A 276 -8.26 4.15 8.67
N PRO A 277 -8.01 5.29 9.34
CA PRO A 277 -9.00 6.35 9.37
C PRO A 277 -9.20 6.94 7.96
N VAL A 278 -10.43 7.31 7.65
CA VAL A 278 -10.76 8.04 6.43
C VAL A 278 -10.28 9.48 6.57
N GLN A 279 -9.44 9.91 5.65
CA GLN A 279 -9.02 11.30 5.55
C GLN A 279 -10.05 12.07 4.75
N ASP A 280 -10.80 12.94 5.43
CA ASP A 280 -11.86 13.70 4.78
C ASP A 280 -11.31 14.67 3.72
N VAL A 281 -11.79 14.48 2.51
CA VAL A 281 -11.54 15.36 1.35
C VAL A 281 -12.85 15.77 0.66
N GLY A 282 -13.94 15.87 1.44
CA GLY A 282 -15.26 16.30 0.98
C GLY A 282 -16.39 15.33 1.32
N LEU A 283 -16.10 14.14 1.86
CA LEU A 283 -17.11 13.14 2.21
C LEU A 283 -18.09 13.68 3.27
N ILE A 284 -17.59 14.35 4.31
CA ILE A 284 -18.44 14.92 5.37
C ILE A 284 -19.50 15.84 4.77
N ASP A 285 -19.09 16.75 3.89
CA ASP A 285 -19.98 17.72 3.28
C ASP A 285 -20.93 17.08 2.26
N ALA A 286 -20.46 16.06 1.51
CA ALA A 286 -21.29 15.32 0.57
C ALA A 286 -22.39 14.50 1.26
N VAL A 287 -22.08 13.84 2.38
CA VAL A 287 -23.06 13.09 3.19
C VAL A 287 -24.03 14.06 3.89
N ARG A 288 -23.53 15.12 4.51
CA ARG A 288 -24.35 16.11 5.22
C ARG A 288 -25.37 16.77 4.30
N SER A 289 -24.98 17.11 3.08
CA SER A 289 -25.85 17.71 2.08
C SER A 289 -26.77 16.71 1.36
N GLY A 290 -26.63 15.40 1.61
CA GLY A 290 -27.40 14.35 0.95
C GLY A 290 -26.96 14.04 -0.50
N ARG A 291 -25.84 14.60 -0.95
CA ARG A 291 -25.28 14.27 -2.30
C ARG A 291 -24.69 12.87 -2.34
N VAL A 292 -24.21 12.35 -1.21
CA VAL A 292 -23.87 10.95 -1.02
C VAL A 292 -24.86 10.34 -0.04
N GLU A 293 -25.62 9.35 -0.47
CA GLU A 293 -26.54 8.58 0.35
C GLU A 293 -25.80 7.39 0.99
N VAL A 294 -25.80 7.32 2.32
CA VAL A 294 -25.21 6.18 3.04
C VAL A 294 -26.25 5.07 3.14
N VAL A 295 -25.86 3.87 2.73
CA VAL A 295 -26.73 2.70 2.74
C VAL A 295 -26.06 1.53 3.49
N ALA A 296 -26.87 0.52 3.86
CA ALA A 296 -26.39 -0.67 4.56
C ALA A 296 -25.35 -1.46 3.75
N ALA A 297 -24.67 -2.42 4.38
CA ALA A 297 -23.71 -3.29 3.72
C ALA A 297 -24.35 -4.08 2.58
N VAL A 298 -23.59 -4.35 1.52
CA VAL A 298 -24.00 -5.31 0.49
C VAL A 298 -23.94 -6.72 1.08
N ASP A 299 -25.04 -7.46 0.97
CA ASP A 299 -25.18 -8.86 1.41
C ASP A 299 -25.09 -9.82 0.24
N GLY A 300 -25.59 -9.42 -0.95
CA GLY A 300 -25.56 -10.24 -2.16
C GLY A 300 -26.19 -9.54 -3.35
N PHE A 301 -26.55 -10.36 -4.33
CA PHE A 301 -27.25 -9.94 -5.54
C PHE A 301 -28.39 -10.91 -5.79
N GLU A 302 -29.58 -10.38 -6.12
CA GLU A 302 -30.80 -11.16 -6.35
C GLU A 302 -31.60 -10.50 -7.47
N ASP A 303 -32.09 -11.29 -8.42
CA ASP A 303 -32.86 -10.81 -9.57
C ASP A 303 -32.21 -9.64 -10.34
N GLY A 304 -30.88 -9.67 -10.51
CA GLY A 304 -30.13 -8.62 -11.16
C GLY A 304 -29.98 -7.32 -10.36
N LYS A 305 -30.36 -7.31 -9.08
CA LYS A 305 -30.28 -6.18 -8.16
C LYS A 305 -29.29 -6.44 -7.02
N VAL A 306 -28.78 -5.38 -6.43
CA VAL A 306 -27.95 -5.45 -5.22
C VAL A 306 -28.87 -5.61 -4.01
N LEU A 307 -28.64 -6.65 -3.21
CA LEU A 307 -29.31 -6.88 -1.93
C LEU A 307 -28.45 -6.31 -0.80
N LEU A 308 -29.05 -5.47 0.03
CA LEU A 308 -28.40 -4.93 1.22
C LEU A 308 -28.76 -5.71 2.48
N ALA A 309 -27.94 -5.62 3.50
CA ALA A 309 -28.11 -6.33 4.78
C ALA A 309 -29.37 -5.92 5.58
N ASP A 310 -30.01 -4.81 5.25
CA ASP A 310 -31.29 -4.38 5.80
C ASP A 310 -32.51 -4.85 4.97
N GLY A 311 -32.30 -5.69 3.96
CA GLY A 311 -33.31 -6.19 3.05
C GLY A 311 -33.64 -5.27 1.87
N THR A 312 -33.07 -4.09 1.80
CA THR A 312 -33.26 -3.16 0.68
C THR A 312 -32.66 -3.71 -0.61
N ARG A 313 -33.39 -3.60 -1.71
CA ARG A 313 -32.91 -3.95 -3.06
C ARG A 313 -32.67 -2.70 -3.88
N LEU A 314 -31.45 -2.59 -4.46
CA LEU A 314 -31.02 -1.47 -5.28
C LEU A 314 -30.75 -1.95 -6.71
N ALA A 315 -31.02 -1.11 -7.69
CA ALA A 315 -30.70 -1.34 -9.11
C ALA A 315 -29.82 -0.21 -9.64
N PRO A 316 -28.58 -0.04 -9.14
CA PRO A 316 -27.67 0.97 -9.66
C PRO A 316 -27.19 0.60 -11.07
N ASP A 317 -26.83 1.60 -11.88
CA ASP A 317 -26.22 1.38 -13.22
C ASP A 317 -24.79 0.82 -13.09
N ALA A 318 -24.10 1.14 -11.99
CA ALA A 318 -22.76 0.67 -11.72
C ALA A 318 -22.50 0.42 -10.22
N VAL A 319 -21.72 -0.62 -9.95
CA VAL A 319 -21.18 -0.94 -8.61
C VAL A 319 -19.66 -0.82 -8.67
N ILE A 320 -19.09 0.02 -7.80
CA ILE A 320 -17.64 0.17 -7.63
C ILE A 320 -17.24 -0.42 -6.28
N ALA A 321 -16.57 -1.57 -6.31
CA ALA A 321 -16.13 -2.28 -5.12
C ALA A 321 -14.83 -1.69 -4.58
N ALA A 322 -14.92 -0.79 -3.58
CA ALA A 322 -13.77 -0.24 -2.85
C ALA A 322 -13.46 -1.10 -1.60
N THR A 323 -13.38 -2.41 -1.78
CA THR A 323 -13.34 -3.44 -0.74
C THR A 323 -11.92 -3.82 -0.30
N GLY A 324 -10.93 -3.06 -0.76
CA GLY A 324 -9.53 -3.19 -0.36
C GLY A 324 -8.76 -4.24 -1.16
N TYR A 325 -7.61 -4.65 -0.61
CA TYR A 325 -6.64 -5.48 -1.32
C TYR A 325 -6.07 -6.56 -0.40
N LEU A 326 -5.62 -7.66 -1.01
CA LEU A 326 -4.75 -8.66 -0.41
C LEU A 326 -3.30 -8.30 -0.69
N ARG A 327 -2.39 -8.80 0.14
CA ARG A 327 -0.94 -8.50 0.01
C ARG A 327 -0.25 -9.36 -1.02
N GLY A 328 -0.80 -10.55 -1.33
CA GLY A 328 -0.28 -11.48 -2.34
C GLY A 328 1.10 -12.04 -1.96
N LEU A 329 1.35 -12.26 -0.67
CA LEU A 329 2.63 -12.79 -0.18
C LEU A 329 2.66 -14.31 -0.05
N GLU A 330 1.49 -14.95 -0.05
CA GLU A 330 1.35 -16.39 0.23
C GLU A 330 2.12 -17.23 -0.79
N GLY A 331 2.02 -16.93 -2.08
CA GLY A 331 2.78 -17.63 -3.13
C GLY A 331 4.28 -17.33 -3.09
N LEU A 332 4.62 -16.08 -2.74
CA LEU A 332 6.00 -15.61 -2.76
C LEU A 332 6.84 -16.18 -1.61
N VAL A 333 6.33 -16.16 -0.38
CA VAL A 333 7.08 -16.47 0.85
C VAL A 333 6.29 -17.28 1.88
N GLY A 334 5.03 -17.69 1.60
CA GLY A 334 4.17 -18.37 2.58
C GLY A 334 4.75 -19.67 3.10
N HIS A 335 5.47 -20.42 2.27
CA HIS A 335 6.14 -21.68 2.62
C HIS A 335 7.34 -21.50 3.57
N LEU A 336 7.73 -20.26 3.90
CA LEU A 336 8.84 -19.95 4.81
C LEU A 336 8.40 -19.69 6.26
N ASP A 337 7.12 -19.83 6.58
CA ASP A 337 6.53 -19.57 7.90
C ASP A 337 6.82 -18.14 8.43
N VAL A 338 6.81 -17.17 7.51
CA VAL A 338 7.13 -15.76 7.80
C VAL A 338 5.89 -14.84 7.78
N LEU A 339 4.71 -15.42 7.58
CA LEU A 339 3.42 -14.72 7.55
C LEU A 339 2.54 -15.14 8.72
N ASP A 340 1.71 -14.21 9.20
CA ASP A 340 0.65 -14.50 10.18
C ASP A 340 -0.62 -15.04 9.46
N ASP A 341 -1.64 -15.46 10.26
CA ASP A 341 -2.92 -15.99 9.78
C ASP A 341 -3.69 -15.04 8.84
N ARG A 342 -3.29 -13.78 8.76
CA ARG A 342 -3.85 -12.75 7.88
C ARG A 342 -2.97 -12.46 6.67
N GLY A 343 -1.98 -13.30 6.38
CA GLY A 343 -1.02 -13.11 5.29
C GLY A 343 -0.13 -11.87 5.46
N ARG A 344 0.15 -11.44 6.72
CA ARG A 344 1.02 -10.30 7.00
C ARG A 344 2.39 -10.80 7.47
N PRO A 345 3.49 -10.11 7.09
CA PRO A 345 4.80 -10.44 7.64
C PRO A 345 4.81 -10.35 9.17
N VAL A 346 5.32 -11.40 9.84
CA VAL A 346 5.43 -11.45 11.32
C VAL A 346 6.44 -10.43 11.86
N VAL A 347 7.38 -9.97 11.01
CA VAL A 347 8.35 -8.92 11.32
C VAL A 347 8.37 -7.85 10.24
N ARG A 348 8.99 -6.72 10.51
CA ARG A 348 9.07 -5.59 9.59
C ARG A 348 10.33 -4.76 9.79
N GLY A 349 10.64 -3.92 8.80
CA GLY A 349 11.79 -3.02 8.83
C GLY A 349 13.10 -3.80 8.97
N GLY A 350 13.98 -3.40 9.86
CA GLY A 350 15.29 -4.01 10.05
C GLY A 350 15.32 -5.35 10.79
N SER A 351 14.16 -5.94 11.10
CA SER A 351 14.08 -7.27 11.71
C SER A 351 13.88 -8.32 10.63
N ALA A 352 14.70 -9.39 10.64
CA ALA A 352 14.49 -10.59 9.83
C ALA A 352 13.79 -11.67 10.68
N PRO A 353 12.91 -12.50 10.08
CA PRO A 353 12.33 -13.64 10.78
C PRO A 353 13.44 -14.62 11.22
N ALA A 354 13.28 -15.24 12.37
CA ALA A 354 14.26 -16.23 12.86
C ALA A 354 14.39 -17.43 11.89
N ALA A 355 13.28 -17.86 11.27
CA ALA A 355 13.24 -18.91 10.27
C ALA A 355 13.88 -18.50 8.94
N ALA A 356 13.99 -17.19 8.66
CA ALA A 356 14.43 -16.66 7.37
C ALA A 356 15.42 -15.48 7.53
N PRO A 357 16.62 -15.69 8.14
CA PRO A 357 17.62 -14.63 8.26
C PRO A 357 18.09 -14.15 6.88
N GLY A 358 18.17 -12.80 6.71
CA GLY A 358 18.46 -12.17 5.42
C GLY A 358 17.22 -11.85 4.57
N LEU A 359 16.00 -12.22 5.03
CA LEU A 359 14.73 -11.80 4.42
C LEU A 359 14.12 -10.66 5.21
N TYR A 360 13.76 -9.57 4.53
CA TYR A 360 13.21 -8.36 5.15
C TYR A 360 11.93 -7.91 4.46
N PHE A 361 11.08 -7.17 5.19
CA PHE A 361 9.80 -6.70 4.69
C PHE A 361 9.61 -5.21 4.95
N THR A 362 9.09 -4.47 3.96
CA THR A 362 8.69 -3.06 4.11
C THR A 362 7.41 -2.76 3.34
N GLY A 363 6.60 -1.82 3.86
CA GLY A 363 5.38 -1.36 3.18
C GLY A 363 4.12 -2.17 3.47
N PHE A 364 4.11 -3.03 4.49
CA PHE A 364 2.97 -3.89 4.83
C PHE A 364 2.18 -3.42 6.06
N THR A 365 2.35 -2.17 6.47
CA THR A 365 1.62 -1.55 7.58
C THR A 365 0.97 -0.24 7.15
N ASN A 366 -0.08 0.19 7.87
CA ASN A 366 -0.75 1.47 7.64
C ASN A 366 -0.54 2.41 8.84
N PRO A 367 0.61 3.09 8.94
CA PRO A 367 0.95 3.92 10.07
C PRO A 367 0.23 5.27 10.02
N ILE A 368 -0.29 5.74 11.16
CA ILE A 368 -0.91 7.07 11.30
C ILE A 368 0.05 8.24 11.04
N SER A 369 1.36 7.99 11.14
CA SER A 369 2.44 8.95 10.84
C SER A 369 2.70 9.14 9.34
N GLY A 370 2.09 8.30 8.51
CA GLY A 370 2.20 8.30 7.05
C GLY A 370 3.12 7.23 6.50
N MET A 371 2.63 6.52 5.48
CA MET A 371 3.32 5.37 4.87
C MET A 371 4.71 5.76 4.34
N LEU A 372 4.81 6.76 3.47
CA LEU A 372 6.08 7.17 2.85
C LEU A 372 7.14 7.54 3.89
N ARG A 373 6.72 8.18 4.98
CA ARG A 373 7.63 8.50 6.10
C ARG A 373 8.16 7.23 6.77
N GLU A 374 7.30 6.28 7.06
CA GLU A 374 7.74 5.04 7.73
C GLU A 374 8.58 4.15 6.78
N LEU A 375 8.28 4.13 5.48
CA LEU A 375 9.14 3.50 4.47
C LEU A 375 10.56 4.08 4.49
N SER A 376 10.69 5.41 4.60
CA SER A 376 11.99 6.09 4.71
C SER A 376 12.75 5.68 5.97
N LEU A 377 12.06 5.52 7.11
CA LEU A 377 12.67 5.06 8.35
C LEU A 377 13.06 3.58 8.29
N ASP A 378 12.21 2.74 7.73
CA ASP A 378 12.46 1.31 7.57
C ASP A 378 13.63 1.05 6.62
N ALA A 379 13.76 1.83 5.54
CA ALA A 379 14.87 1.72 4.61
C ALA A 379 16.24 1.81 5.31
N GLY A 380 16.43 2.80 6.20
CA GLY A 380 17.65 2.94 6.98
C GLY A 380 17.91 1.79 7.96
N ARG A 381 16.83 1.25 8.58
CA ARG A 381 16.89 0.10 9.50
C ARG A 381 17.25 -1.19 8.76
N ILE A 382 16.60 -1.45 7.62
CA ILE A 382 16.86 -2.60 6.75
C ILE A 382 18.31 -2.57 6.27
N ALA A 383 18.77 -1.45 5.71
CA ALA A 383 20.12 -1.35 5.20
C ALA A 383 21.19 -1.55 6.28
N LYS A 384 20.92 -1.10 7.53
CA LYS A 384 21.80 -1.40 8.68
C LYS A 384 21.80 -2.89 9.03
N ALA A 385 20.64 -3.53 8.99
CA ALA A 385 20.50 -4.95 9.32
C ALA A 385 21.14 -5.85 8.27
N VAL A 386 20.97 -5.53 6.97
CA VAL A 386 21.62 -6.23 5.86
C VAL A 386 23.14 -6.13 5.98
N ALA A 387 23.69 -4.93 6.18
CA ALA A 387 25.13 -4.75 6.34
C ALA A 387 25.71 -5.57 7.51
N LYS A 388 24.97 -5.66 8.61
CA LYS A 388 25.36 -6.51 9.75
C LYS A 388 25.31 -8.01 9.40
N HIS A 389 24.27 -8.43 8.67
CA HIS A 389 24.09 -9.81 8.24
C HIS A 389 25.24 -10.27 7.32
N GLU A 390 25.60 -9.47 6.33
CA GLU A 390 26.70 -9.75 5.42
C GLU A 390 28.05 -9.76 6.12
N GLY A 391 28.33 -8.80 7.00
CA GLY A 391 29.56 -8.80 7.80
C GLY A 391 29.71 -10.03 8.70
N THR A 392 28.59 -10.55 9.23
CA THR A 392 28.58 -11.79 10.02
C THR A 392 28.77 -13.04 9.15
N ALA A 393 28.23 -13.04 7.93
CA ALA A 393 28.38 -14.15 6.98
C ALA A 393 29.84 -14.29 6.51
N VAL A 394 30.50 -13.19 6.19
CA VAL A 394 31.94 -13.18 5.82
C VAL A 394 32.82 -13.72 6.95
N SER A 395 32.54 -13.37 8.20
CA SER A 395 33.33 -13.81 9.37
C SER A 395 33.15 -15.30 9.74
N ARG A 396 32.17 -16.00 9.18
CA ARG A 396 31.88 -17.40 9.45
C ARG A 396 32.41 -18.36 8.39
N LEU A 397 32.98 -17.85 7.30
CA LEU A 397 33.60 -18.69 6.27
C LEU A 397 34.96 -19.19 6.81
N PRO A 398 35.22 -20.53 6.79
CA PRO A 398 36.54 -21.02 7.10
C PRO A 398 37.53 -20.52 6.04
N GLY A 399 38.64 -19.92 6.48
CA GLY A 399 39.75 -19.47 5.65
C GLY A 399 40.44 -20.63 4.95
#